data_5a4fb595c9f6a7376733ff7d8cb5296b
#
_entry.id   5a4fb595c9f6a7376733ff7d8cb5296b
#
_cell.length_a   1.000
_cell.length_b   1.000
_cell.length_c   1.000
_cell.angle_alpha   90.00
_cell.angle_beta   90.00
_cell.angle_gamma   90.00
#
_symmetry.space_group_name_H-M   'P 1'
#
loop_
_entity.id
_entity.type
_entity.pdbx_description
1 polymer ?
#
loop_
_entity_poly.entity_id
_entity_poly.type
_entity_poly.pdbx_seq_one_letter_code
_entity_poly.pdbx_strand_id
1 'polypeptide(L)'
;IRRCNLTCKHCYSISADKDFPGELSTAEIYKVMDDLKAFGVPVLILSGGEPLLRPDIFDISRRAKDMGFYVGLSTNGTLIDESNIDRIAGIGYDYVGISIDGLKATHDRFRRLEGAYDASMHAIRLCHRKGIKVGMRFTMTQDNAHELPALLGLMEDESIDKFYLSHLNYAGRGNINRKDDVILKTTRWAMDLLFDTCWDYTQRGLHKEFVTGNNDADGVYLLFWVRRHYPQLADHMRAKLAQWGGNSSGVNIANIDNLGNVHPDTFWWHYSLGNVKQRSFPDIWRDTTDPLMAGLKASPRSIKGRCGECNYFDICGGNTRVRAHQLTGDPWAEDPACYLTDEEIGVSGTGERLKVTPYSRRTVAK
;
A
#
# COMPACT_ATOMS: atom_id res chain seq x y z
N ILE A 1 -10.85 -0.23 12.71
CA ILE A 1 -10.28 0.26 13.99
C ILE A 1 -9.05 1.13 13.74
N ARG A 2 -8.85 2.18 14.55
CA ARG A 2 -7.63 3.01 14.52
C ARG A 2 -6.67 2.72 15.68
N ARG A 3 -7.16 2.07 16.76
CA ARG A 3 -6.30 1.61 17.86
C ARG A 3 -5.23 0.65 17.37
N CYS A 4 -4.02 0.75 17.92
CA CYS A 4 -2.89 -0.12 17.59
C CYS A 4 -1.95 -0.21 18.79
N ASN A 5 -1.49 -1.38 19.09
CA ASN A 5 -0.47 -1.62 20.13
C ASN A 5 0.94 -1.13 19.72
N LEU A 6 1.10 -0.63 18.48
CA LEU A 6 2.35 -0.08 17.95
C LEU A 6 2.23 1.40 17.58
N THR A 7 3.38 2.10 17.55
CA THR A 7 3.46 3.52 17.16
C THR A 7 4.49 3.76 16.05
N CYS A 8 4.44 2.92 15.01
CA CYS A 8 5.42 2.87 13.92
C CYS A 8 5.75 4.23 13.30
N LYS A 9 7.01 4.37 12.87
CA LYS A 9 7.58 5.62 12.33
C LYS A 9 6.87 6.12 11.07
N HIS A 10 6.38 5.22 10.22
CA HIS A 10 5.74 5.50 8.92
C HIS A 10 4.21 5.42 8.91
N CYS A 11 3.56 5.22 10.05
CA CYS A 11 2.12 4.95 10.14
C CYS A 11 1.28 6.07 9.50
N TYR A 12 0.51 5.72 8.47
CA TYR A 12 -0.34 6.66 7.74
C TYR A 12 -1.58 7.09 8.53
N SER A 13 -2.12 6.22 9.39
CA SER A 13 -3.34 6.48 10.18
C SER A 13 -3.08 7.16 11.52
N ILE A 14 -1.81 7.39 11.89
CA ILE A 14 -1.40 7.94 13.19
C ILE A 14 -2.01 7.16 14.36
N SER A 15 -2.01 5.83 14.23
CA SER A 15 -2.53 4.91 15.25
C SER A 15 -1.71 4.95 16.54
N ALA A 16 -2.36 4.65 17.64
CA ALA A 16 -1.76 4.56 18.98
C ALA A 16 -2.61 3.62 19.84
N ASP A 17 -2.06 3.17 20.97
CA ASP A 17 -2.81 2.36 21.93
C ASP A 17 -3.71 3.24 22.81
N LYS A 18 -4.80 3.66 22.22
CA LYS A 18 -5.88 4.41 22.89
C LYS A 18 -7.18 4.21 22.13
N ASP A 19 -8.29 4.50 22.79
CA ASP A 19 -9.59 4.48 22.16
C ASP A 19 -9.78 5.67 21.21
N PHE A 20 -10.47 5.41 20.11
CA PHE A 20 -10.88 6.41 19.14
C PHE A 20 -12.41 6.40 19.08
N PRO A 21 -13.09 7.33 19.78
CA PRO A 21 -14.54 7.34 19.86
C PRO A 21 -15.20 7.56 18.49
N GLY A 22 -16.39 7.00 18.32
CA GLY A 22 -17.17 7.16 17.09
C GLY A 22 -16.84 6.16 15.98
N GLU A 23 -16.04 5.13 16.24
CA GLU A 23 -15.79 4.06 15.29
C GLU A 23 -17.10 3.39 14.84
N LEU A 24 -17.11 2.88 13.59
CA LEU A 24 -18.22 2.10 13.06
C LEU A 24 -18.53 0.91 13.97
N SER A 25 -19.79 0.76 14.34
CA SER A 25 -20.31 -0.45 15.00
C SER A 25 -20.31 -1.63 14.05
N THR A 26 -20.44 -2.84 14.57
CA THR A 26 -20.56 -4.08 13.77
C THR A 26 -21.74 -3.97 12.78
N ALA A 27 -22.88 -3.45 13.21
CA ALA A 27 -24.06 -3.28 12.35
C ALA A 27 -23.81 -2.30 11.20
N GLU A 28 -23.14 -1.17 11.49
CA GLU A 28 -22.76 -0.21 10.46
C GLU A 28 -21.75 -0.81 9.46
N ILE A 29 -20.79 -1.61 9.91
CA ILE A 29 -19.84 -2.32 9.03
C ILE A 29 -20.58 -3.33 8.15
N TYR A 30 -21.55 -4.07 8.68
CA TYR A 30 -22.34 -5.01 7.88
C TYR A 30 -23.13 -4.30 6.79
N LYS A 31 -23.75 -3.16 7.10
CA LYS A 31 -24.42 -2.33 6.10
C LYS A 31 -23.45 -1.84 5.01
N VAL A 32 -22.25 -1.41 5.40
CA VAL A 32 -21.20 -1.03 4.44
C VAL A 32 -20.83 -2.22 3.54
N MET A 33 -20.69 -3.42 4.11
CA MET A 33 -20.39 -4.63 3.31
C MET A 33 -21.51 -4.96 2.32
N ASP A 34 -22.78 -4.78 2.73
CA ASP A 34 -23.93 -4.97 1.84
C ASP A 34 -23.89 -3.97 0.66
N ASP A 35 -23.59 -2.70 0.93
CA ASP A 35 -23.40 -1.66 -0.10
C ASP A 35 -22.23 -1.99 -1.05
N LEU A 36 -21.07 -2.42 -0.51
CA LEU A 36 -19.90 -2.80 -1.28
C LEU A 36 -20.17 -4.02 -2.17
N LYS A 37 -20.88 -5.02 -1.64
CA LYS A 37 -21.26 -6.22 -2.41
C LYS A 37 -22.21 -5.89 -3.54
N ALA A 38 -23.24 -5.09 -3.26
CA ALA A 38 -24.18 -4.61 -4.27
C ALA A 38 -23.50 -3.75 -5.36
N PHE A 39 -22.44 -3.02 -4.99
CA PHE A 39 -21.63 -2.23 -5.92
C PHE A 39 -20.68 -3.09 -6.78
N GLY A 40 -20.46 -4.36 -6.41
CA GLY A 40 -19.58 -5.28 -7.12
C GLY A 40 -18.11 -5.23 -6.69
N VAL A 41 -17.81 -4.74 -5.49
CA VAL A 41 -16.45 -4.79 -4.93
C VAL A 41 -16.05 -6.25 -4.71
N PRO A 42 -14.92 -6.72 -5.27
CA PRO A 42 -14.51 -8.12 -5.13
C PRO A 42 -13.62 -8.40 -3.92
N VAL A 43 -12.91 -7.39 -3.42
CA VAL A 43 -11.83 -7.56 -2.43
C VAL A 43 -12.03 -6.66 -1.24
N LEU A 44 -11.89 -7.20 -0.04
CA LEU A 44 -11.81 -6.46 1.21
C LEU A 44 -10.48 -6.75 1.92
N ILE A 45 -9.70 -5.72 2.20
CA ILE A 45 -8.52 -5.83 3.07
C ILE A 45 -8.89 -5.25 4.43
N LEU A 46 -9.07 -6.11 5.40
CA LEU A 46 -9.34 -5.73 6.78
C LEU A 46 -8.04 -5.28 7.44
N SER A 47 -8.01 -4.02 7.84
CA SER A 47 -6.83 -3.32 8.33
C SER A 47 -7.22 -2.31 9.41
N GLY A 48 -6.35 -1.34 9.64
CA GLY A 48 -6.64 -0.24 10.57
C GLY A 48 -5.38 0.25 11.25
N GLY A 49 -5.43 0.42 12.57
CA GLY A 49 -4.27 0.37 13.44
C GLY A 49 -3.79 -1.07 13.53
N GLU A 50 -4.36 -1.85 14.47
CA GLU A 50 -4.20 -3.30 14.50
C GLU A 50 -5.59 -3.95 14.51
N PRO A 51 -5.98 -4.66 13.44
CA PRO A 51 -7.33 -5.20 13.33
C PRO A 51 -7.67 -6.23 14.42
N LEU A 52 -6.70 -6.99 14.92
CA LEU A 52 -6.90 -7.99 15.97
C LEU A 52 -7.20 -7.39 17.34
N LEU A 53 -7.05 -6.07 17.55
CA LEU A 53 -7.53 -5.37 18.72
C LEU A 53 -9.05 -5.10 18.69
N ARG A 54 -9.70 -5.30 17.55
CA ARG A 54 -11.14 -5.13 17.43
C ARG A 54 -11.86 -6.41 17.88
N PRO A 55 -12.74 -6.36 18.91
CA PRO A 55 -13.32 -7.58 19.50
C PRO A 55 -14.13 -8.43 18.53
N ASP A 56 -14.82 -7.78 17.57
CA ASP A 56 -15.72 -8.40 16.59
C ASP A 56 -15.03 -8.66 15.21
N ILE A 57 -13.68 -8.55 15.12
CA ILE A 57 -12.97 -8.70 13.84
C ILE A 57 -13.22 -10.04 13.17
N PHE A 58 -13.33 -11.11 13.94
CA PHE A 58 -13.57 -12.45 13.39
C PHE A 58 -15.00 -12.61 12.85
N ASP A 59 -15.98 -11.98 13.47
CA ASP A 59 -17.37 -12.01 13.00
C ASP A 59 -17.52 -11.18 11.72
N ILE A 60 -16.87 -10.01 11.68
CA ILE A 60 -16.75 -9.17 10.49
C ILE A 60 -16.08 -9.95 9.34
N SER A 61 -14.97 -10.63 9.63
CA SER A 61 -14.23 -11.41 8.64
C SER A 61 -15.04 -12.59 8.10
N ARG A 62 -15.73 -13.32 8.96
CA ARG A 62 -16.61 -14.41 8.56
C ARG A 62 -17.75 -13.91 7.68
N ARG A 63 -18.45 -12.84 8.09
CA ARG A 63 -19.47 -12.18 7.27
C ARG A 63 -18.95 -11.83 5.87
N ALA A 64 -17.76 -11.26 5.78
CA ALA A 64 -17.14 -10.91 4.50
C ALA A 64 -16.89 -12.17 3.63
N LYS A 65 -16.37 -13.25 4.22
CA LYS A 65 -16.16 -14.52 3.52
C LYS A 65 -17.48 -15.14 3.06
N ASP A 66 -18.50 -15.19 3.92
CA ASP A 66 -19.82 -15.73 3.60
C ASP A 66 -20.50 -14.94 2.45
N MET A 67 -20.24 -13.66 2.33
CA MET A 67 -20.68 -12.81 1.21
C MET A 67 -19.88 -13.05 -0.07
N GLY A 68 -18.83 -13.87 -0.05
CA GLY A 68 -17.99 -14.20 -1.21
C GLY A 68 -17.02 -13.09 -1.61
N PHE A 69 -16.55 -12.27 -0.67
CA PHE A 69 -15.41 -11.40 -0.90
C PHE A 69 -14.08 -12.19 -0.87
N TYR A 70 -13.11 -11.76 -1.65
CA TYR A 70 -11.71 -12.05 -1.34
C TYR A 70 -11.33 -11.24 -0.09
N VAL A 71 -10.96 -11.91 1.01
CA VAL A 71 -10.71 -11.25 2.30
C VAL A 71 -9.25 -11.39 2.69
N GLY A 72 -8.54 -10.25 2.74
CA GLY A 72 -7.20 -10.17 3.30
C GLY A 72 -7.20 -9.56 4.70
N LEU A 73 -6.36 -10.08 5.59
CA LEU A 73 -6.04 -9.46 6.87
C LEU A 73 -4.68 -8.78 6.78
N SER A 74 -4.63 -7.47 7.09
CA SER A 74 -3.37 -6.72 7.17
C SER A 74 -3.07 -6.37 8.62
N THR A 75 -2.09 -7.03 9.21
CA THR A 75 -1.75 -6.98 10.64
C THR A 75 -0.27 -6.72 10.87
N ASN A 76 0.08 -6.24 12.05
CA ASN A 76 1.47 -6.21 12.49
C ASN A 76 1.98 -7.59 12.97
N GLY A 77 1.08 -8.55 13.16
CA GLY A 77 1.38 -9.93 13.54
C GLY A 77 1.62 -10.16 15.04
N THR A 78 1.86 -9.12 15.84
CA THR A 78 2.27 -9.28 17.24
C THR A 78 1.19 -9.86 18.16
N LEU A 79 -0.03 -9.94 17.68
CA LEU A 79 -1.18 -10.49 18.42
C LEU A 79 -1.65 -11.85 17.89
N ILE A 80 -0.92 -12.47 16.96
CA ILE A 80 -1.20 -13.83 16.48
C ILE A 80 -0.38 -14.81 17.30
N ASP A 81 -1.05 -15.66 18.03
CA ASP A 81 -0.44 -16.68 18.90
C ASP A 81 -1.25 -17.99 18.91
N GLU A 82 -0.84 -18.95 19.72
CA GLU A 82 -1.48 -20.24 19.88
C GLU A 82 -2.93 -20.17 20.33
N SER A 83 -3.32 -19.09 21.02
CA SER A 83 -4.69 -18.92 21.54
C SER A 83 -5.70 -18.55 20.46
N ASN A 84 -5.26 -17.97 19.34
CA ASN A 84 -6.14 -17.45 18.31
C ASN A 84 -5.88 -17.96 16.89
N ILE A 85 -4.75 -18.62 16.64
CA ILE A 85 -4.40 -19.09 15.28
C ILE A 85 -5.43 -20.05 14.68
N ASP A 86 -6.06 -20.90 15.46
CA ASP A 86 -7.11 -21.81 14.98
C ASP A 86 -8.37 -21.04 14.57
N ARG A 87 -8.70 -19.97 15.27
CA ARG A 87 -9.78 -19.08 14.91
C ARG A 87 -9.48 -18.32 13.62
N ILE A 88 -8.25 -17.85 13.45
CA ILE A 88 -7.77 -17.18 12.22
C ILE A 88 -7.84 -18.15 11.04
N ALA A 89 -7.34 -19.38 11.20
CA ALA A 89 -7.41 -20.42 10.16
C ALA A 89 -8.86 -20.77 9.80
N GLY A 90 -9.74 -20.86 10.79
CA GLY A 90 -11.16 -21.16 10.61
C GLY A 90 -11.98 -20.09 9.87
N ILE A 91 -11.46 -18.86 9.72
CA ILE A 91 -12.05 -17.82 8.87
C ILE A 91 -11.82 -18.12 7.38
N GLY A 92 -10.68 -18.73 7.03
CA GLY A 92 -10.32 -18.98 5.63
C GLY A 92 -9.94 -17.69 4.89
N TYR A 93 -9.13 -16.83 5.50
CA TYR A 93 -8.57 -15.65 4.82
C TYR A 93 -7.84 -16.08 3.55
N ASP A 94 -8.06 -15.35 2.46
CA ASP A 94 -7.36 -15.58 1.20
C ASP A 94 -5.88 -15.13 1.28
N TYR A 95 -5.57 -14.28 2.26
CA TYR A 95 -4.24 -13.72 2.47
C TYR A 95 -4.11 -13.09 3.86
N VAL A 96 -3.02 -13.36 4.56
CA VAL A 96 -2.64 -12.67 5.79
C VAL A 96 -1.32 -11.94 5.55
N GLY A 97 -1.37 -10.62 5.48
CA GLY A 97 -0.22 -9.75 5.30
C GLY A 97 0.37 -9.33 6.63
N ILE A 98 1.59 -9.79 6.95
CA ILE A 98 2.29 -9.47 8.19
C ILE A 98 3.42 -8.49 7.89
N SER A 99 3.50 -7.44 8.68
CA SER A 99 4.47 -6.37 8.47
C SER A 99 5.84 -6.74 9.03
N ILE A 100 6.88 -6.70 8.18
CA ILE A 100 8.29 -6.86 8.56
C ILE A 100 9.09 -5.74 7.89
N ASP A 101 9.59 -4.77 8.66
CA ASP A 101 10.29 -3.60 8.11
C ASP A 101 11.81 -3.63 8.33
N GLY A 102 12.39 -4.79 8.41
CA GLY A 102 13.81 -5.04 8.57
C GLY A 102 14.08 -6.26 9.42
N LEU A 103 15.34 -6.57 9.65
CA LEU A 103 15.76 -7.57 10.62
C LEU A 103 15.49 -7.09 12.05
N LYS A 104 15.64 -7.96 13.03
CA LYS A 104 15.19 -7.77 14.42
C LYS A 104 15.39 -6.36 14.97
N ALA A 105 16.63 -5.88 15.03
CA ALA A 105 16.93 -4.57 15.63
C ALA A 105 16.32 -3.40 14.85
N THR A 106 16.31 -3.49 13.52
CA THR A 106 15.73 -2.45 12.66
C THR A 106 14.22 -2.48 12.73
N HIS A 107 13.61 -3.66 12.68
CA HIS A 107 12.16 -3.81 12.78
C HIS A 107 11.64 -3.25 14.12
N ASP A 108 12.22 -3.68 15.26
CA ASP A 108 11.77 -3.24 16.59
C ASP A 108 11.91 -1.72 16.75
N ARG A 109 13.02 -1.14 16.29
CA ARG A 109 13.22 0.31 16.26
C ARG A 109 12.19 1.02 15.37
N PHE A 110 11.92 0.49 14.19
CA PHE A 110 10.97 1.05 13.23
C PHE A 110 9.52 0.99 13.72
N ARG A 111 9.17 -0.13 14.37
CA ARG A 111 7.85 -0.38 14.96
C ARG A 111 7.70 0.20 16.35
N ARG A 112 8.80 0.61 17.00
CA ARG A 112 8.87 1.17 18.35
C ARG A 112 8.33 0.23 19.42
N LEU A 113 8.64 -1.04 19.28
CA LEU A 113 8.34 -2.08 20.26
C LEU A 113 9.44 -3.14 20.21
N GLU A 114 10.16 -3.33 21.31
CA GLU A 114 11.11 -4.41 21.48
C GLU A 114 10.39 -5.77 21.45
N GLY A 115 10.96 -6.74 20.71
CA GLY A 115 10.36 -8.06 20.51
C GLY A 115 9.27 -8.12 19.43
N ALA A 116 8.91 -7.01 18.77
CA ALA A 116 7.93 -7.00 17.69
C ALA A 116 8.33 -7.91 16.53
N TYR A 117 9.63 -7.97 16.19
CA TYR A 117 10.15 -8.85 15.15
C TYR A 117 9.90 -10.32 15.48
N ASP A 118 10.31 -10.76 16.67
CA ASP A 118 10.17 -12.16 17.08
C ASP A 118 8.69 -12.57 17.10
N ALA A 119 7.80 -11.71 17.60
CA ALA A 119 6.37 -11.96 17.61
C ALA A 119 5.78 -12.03 16.19
N SER A 120 6.16 -11.12 15.29
CA SER A 120 5.70 -11.13 13.91
C SER A 120 6.21 -12.35 13.13
N MET A 121 7.47 -12.77 13.36
CA MET A 121 8.02 -13.98 12.76
C MET A 121 7.37 -15.25 13.31
N HIS A 122 7.05 -15.26 14.61
CA HIS A 122 6.28 -16.34 15.22
C HIS A 122 4.89 -16.48 14.57
N ALA A 123 4.21 -15.35 14.35
CA ALA A 123 2.93 -15.31 13.66
C ALA A 123 3.01 -15.84 12.22
N ILE A 124 4.05 -15.49 11.46
CA ILE A 124 4.30 -16.03 10.11
C ILE A 124 4.38 -17.56 10.15
N ARG A 125 5.19 -18.09 11.07
CA ARG A 125 5.38 -19.54 11.22
C ARG A 125 4.09 -20.25 11.67
N LEU A 126 3.30 -19.63 12.56
CA LEU A 126 1.98 -20.14 12.96
C LEU A 126 1.03 -20.22 11.77
N CYS A 127 0.90 -19.14 11.00
CA CYS A 127 0.06 -19.08 9.82
C CYS A 127 0.48 -20.13 8.79
N HIS A 128 1.79 -20.24 8.51
CA HIS A 128 2.34 -21.23 7.58
C HIS A 128 1.98 -22.67 8.03
N ARG A 129 2.17 -23.02 9.32
CA ARG A 129 1.79 -24.35 9.86
C ARG A 129 0.29 -24.67 9.70
N LYS A 130 -0.57 -23.64 9.63
CA LYS A 130 -2.02 -23.80 9.40
C LYS A 130 -2.42 -23.72 7.93
N GLY A 131 -1.46 -23.67 6.99
CA GLY A 131 -1.72 -23.59 5.56
C GLY A 131 -2.33 -22.25 5.12
N ILE A 132 -2.16 -21.20 5.91
CA ILE A 132 -2.64 -19.85 5.57
C ILE A 132 -1.62 -19.19 4.65
N LYS A 133 -2.06 -18.64 3.52
CA LYS A 133 -1.21 -17.86 2.61
C LYS A 133 -0.71 -16.60 3.31
N VAL A 134 0.61 -16.51 3.48
CA VAL A 134 1.25 -15.40 4.21
C VAL A 134 2.02 -14.49 3.26
N GLY A 135 1.94 -13.18 3.50
CA GLY A 135 2.82 -12.21 2.85
C GLY A 135 3.57 -11.35 3.83
N MET A 136 4.84 -11.14 3.54
CA MET A 136 5.69 -10.16 4.19
C MET A 136 5.42 -8.78 3.58
N ARG A 137 5.13 -7.78 4.41
CA ARG A 137 4.91 -6.40 4.00
C ARG A 137 6.04 -5.52 4.53
N PHE A 138 6.80 -4.97 3.61
CA PHE A 138 7.99 -4.16 3.88
C PHE A 138 7.78 -2.74 3.36
N THR A 139 7.95 -1.72 4.22
CA THR A 139 7.97 -0.32 3.78
C THR A 139 9.40 0.19 3.74
N MET A 140 9.88 0.44 2.53
CA MET A 140 11.26 0.84 2.30
C MET A 140 11.50 2.31 2.67
N THR A 141 12.56 2.55 3.44
CA THR A 141 13.08 3.86 3.81
C THR A 141 14.61 3.85 3.78
N GLN A 142 15.26 5.01 3.93
CA GLN A 142 16.73 5.09 4.01
C GLN A 142 17.30 4.25 5.16
N ASP A 143 16.52 4.11 6.26
CA ASP A 143 16.98 3.39 7.47
C ASP A 143 17.03 1.87 7.29
N ASN A 144 16.28 1.29 6.34
CA ASN A 144 16.09 -0.16 6.22
C ASN A 144 16.30 -0.73 4.81
N ALA A 145 16.44 0.10 3.79
CA ALA A 145 16.60 -0.38 2.41
C ALA A 145 17.78 -1.36 2.24
N HIS A 146 18.86 -1.16 2.98
CA HIS A 146 20.06 -2.01 2.92
C HIS A 146 19.81 -3.46 3.41
N GLU A 147 18.74 -3.72 4.14
CA GLU A 147 18.34 -5.04 4.63
C GLU A 147 17.45 -5.81 3.63
N LEU A 148 17.06 -5.20 2.51
CA LEU A 148 16.23 -5.84 1.49
C LEU A 148 16.77 -7.20 1.02
N PRO A 149 18.08 -7.38 0.73
CA PRO A 149 18.61 -8.71 0.34
C PRO A 149 18.35 -9.79 1.39
N ALA A 150 18.54 -9.46 2.67
CA ALA A 150 18.31 -10.39 3.76
C ALA A 150 16.82 -10.72 3.94
N LEU A 151 15.92 -9.75 3.73
CA LEU A 151 14.48 -9.99 3.78
C LEU A 151 14.00 -10.88 2.63
N LEU A 152 14.58 -10.76 1.44
CA LEU A 152 14.29 -11.64 0.31
C LEU A 152 14.78 -13.08 0.59
N GLY A 153 15.96 -13.25 1.20
CA GLY A 153 16.42 -14.54 1.70
C GLY A 153 15.48 -15.12 2.77
N LEU A 154 15.06 -14.29 3.73
CA LEU A 154 14.10 -14.69 4.76
C LEU A 154 12.76 -15.16 4.18
N MET A 155 12.31 -14.56 3.08
CA MET A 155 11.10 -15.00 2.37
C MET A 155 11.21 -16.44 1.88
N GLU A 156 12.40 -16.84 1.41
CA GLU A 156 12.66 -18.22 0.99
C GLU A 156 12.78 -19.16 2.18
N ASP A 157 13.61 -18.80 3.17
CA ASP A 157 13.90 -19.61 4.37
C ASP A 157 12.65 -19.95 5.19
N GLU A 158 11.75 -18.99 5.35
CA GLU A 158 10.49 -19.13 6.11
C GLU A 158 9.31 -19.52 5.22
N SER A 159 9.54 -19.87 3.96
CA SER A 159 8.51 -20.28 2.99
C SER A 159 7.36 -19.29 2.83
N ILE A 160 7.63 -17.99 2.95
CA ILE A 160 6.63 -16.93 2.81
C ILE A 160 6.17 -16.86 1.35
N ASP A 161 4.85 -16.79 1.11
CA ASP A 161 4.27 -16.89 -0.23
C ASP A 161 4.39 -15.61 -1.04
N LYS A 162 4.40 -14.44 -0.36
CA LYS A 162 4.30 -13.14 -1.01
C LYS A 162 5.22 -12.10 -0.36
N PHE A 163 5.91 -11.34 -1.18
CA PHE A 163 6.64 -10.14 -0.76
C PHE A 163 5.93 -8.90 -1.29
N TYR A 164 5.56 -7.99 -0.40
CA TYR A 164 4.98 -6.70 -0.75
C TYR A 164 5.95 -5.59 -0.36
N LEU A 165 6.63 -5.01 -1.34
CA LEU A 165 7.46 -3.82 -1.15
C LEU A 165 6.58 -2.58 -1.29
N SER A 166 6.53 -1.77 -0.25
CA SER A 166 5.83 -0.48 -0.25
C SER A 166 6.84 0.66 -0.23
N HIS A 167 6.71 1.59 -1.17
CA HIS A 167 7.42 2.86 -1.05
C HIS A 167 6.77 3.72 0.05
N LEU A 168 7.57 4.57 0.71
CA LEU A 168 7.06 5.48 1.74
C LEU A 168 6.01 6.42 1.13
N ASN A 169 4.85 6.49 1.77
CA ASN A 169 3.82 7.43 1.36
C ASN A 169 3.74 8.61 2.35
N TYR A 170 3.44 9.80 1.82
CA TYR A 170 3.39 11.03 2.62
C TYR A 170 2.01 11.21 3.25
N ALA A 171 1.70 10.29 4.18
CA ALA A 171 0.48 10.30 4.97
C ALA A 171 0.81 10.08 6.45
N GLY A 172 0.11 10.75 7.35
CA GLY A 172 0.30 10.61 8.79
C GLY A 172 1.75 10.82 9.24
N ARG A 173 2.30 9.87 10.02
CA ARG A 173 3.71 9.90 10.45
C ARG A 173 4.68 9.70 9.29
N GLY A 174 4.29 9.00 8.23
CA GLY A 174 5.09 8.91 7.00
C GLY A 174 5.33 10.28 6.36
N ASN A 175 4.32 11.17 6.37
CA ASN A 175 4.53 12.55 5.90
C ASN A 175 5.43 13.37 6.83
N ILE A 176 5.30 13.19 8.15
CA ILE A 176 6.17 13.86 9.13
C ILE A 176 7.63 13.45 8.91
N ASN A 177 7.85 12.18 8.62
CA ASN A 177 9.18 11.59 8.41
C ASN A 177 9.54 11.45 6.91
N ARG A 178 8.91 12.22 6.01
CA ARG A 178 9.13 12.09 4.54
C ARG A 178 10.57 12.31 4.08
N LYS A 179 11.42 12.89 4.92
CA LYS A 179 12.86 12.94 4.68
C LYS A 179 13.56 11.58 4.75
N ASP A 180 12.93 10.61 5.40
CA ASP A 180 13.45 9.25 5.49
C ASP A 180 13.13 8.43 4.22
N ASP A 181 12.41 9.02 3.25
CA ASP A 181 12.17 8.38 1.96
C ASP A 181 13.51 8.11 1.26
N VAL A 182 13.55 6.98 0.53
CA VAL A 182 14.78 6.56 -0.14
C VAL A 182 15.17 7.54 -1.25
N ILE A 183 16.48 7.71 -1.43
CA ILE A 183 16.99 8.45 -2.59
C ILE A 183 16.77 7.64 -3.88
N LEU A 184 16.60 8.34 -5.00
CA LEU A 184 16.26 7.72 -6.30
C LEU A 184 17.20 6.58 -6.71
N LYS A 185 18.51 6.71 -6.41
CA LYS A 185 19.50 5.65 -6.69
C LYS A 185 19.24 4.38 -5.88
N THR A 186 18.88 4.52 -4.61
CA THR A 186 18.55 3.38 -3.74
C THR A 186 17.26 2.70 -4.20
N THR A 187 16.27 3.48 -4.65
CA THR A 187 15.05 2.93 -5.23
C THR A 187 15.33 2.08 -6.48
N ARG A 188 16.17 2.59 -7.39
CA ARG A 188 16.56 1.84 -8.60
C ARG A 188 17.25 0.51 -8.26
N TRP A 189 18.23 0.57 -7.35
CA TRP A 189 18.91 -0.63 -6.86
C TRP A 189 17.93 -1.65 -6.24
N ALA A 190 16.99 -1.19 -5.42
CA ALA A 190 16.00 -2.05 -4.79
C ALA A 190 15.07 -2.71 -5.83
N MET A 191 14.69 -1.97 -6.86
CA MET A 191 13.84 -2.52 -7.94
C MET A 191 14.61 -3.51 -8.81
N ASP A 192 15.87 -3.24 -9.20
CA ASP A 192 16.70 -4.20 -9.91
C ASP A 192 16.82 -5.50 -9.11
N LEU A 193 17.18 -5.41 -7.81
CA LEU A 193 17.29 -6.57 -6.93
C LEU A 193 15.97 -7.35 -6.83
N LEU A 194 14.83 -6.65 -6.69
CA LEU A 194 13.52 -7.29 -6.57
C LEU A 194 13.13 -8.04 -7.85
N PHE A 195 13.38 -7.44 -9.02
CA PHE A 195 13.07 -8.05 -10.32
C PHE A 195 13.99 -9.23 -10.60
N ASP A 196 15.28 -9.11 -10.31
CA ASP A 196 16.24 -10.20 -10.45
C ASP A 196 15.89 -11.39 -9.54
N THR A 197 15.51 -11.12 -8.27
CA THR A 197 15.06 -12.16 -7.33
C THR A 197 13.75 -12.81 -7.78
N CYS A 198 12.77 -12.04 -8.23
CA CYS A 198 11.52 -12.56 -8.75
C CYS A 198 11.74 -13.48 -9.95
N TRP A 199 12.65 -13.10 -10.83
CA TRP A 199 13.02 -13.89 -11.99
C TRP A 199 13.79 -15.16 -11.60
N ASP A 200 14.77 -15.08 -10.70
CA ASP A 200 15.49 -16.25 -10.17
C ASP A 200 14.53 -17.26 -9.56
N TYR A 201 13.61 -16.81 -8.72
CA TYR A 201 12.60 -17.69 -8.11
C TYR A 201 11.71 -18.35 -9.16
N THR A 202 11.32 -17.61 -10.20
CA THR A 202 10.55 -18.16 -11.32
C THR A 202 11.33 -19.25 -12.06
N GLN A 203 12.62 -19.02 -12.36
CA GLN A 203 13.49 -20.00 -13.03
C GLN A 203 13.71 -21.26 -12.19
N ARG A 204 13.76 -21.11 -10.87
CA ARG A 204 13.90 -22.23 -9.91
C ARG A 204 12.56 -22.93 -9.62
N GLY A 205 11.45 -22.51 -10.24
CA GLY A 205 10.13 -23.07 -10.01
C GLY A 205 9.52 -22.76 -8.64
N LEU A 206 10.00 -21.72 -7.97
CA LEU A 206 9.44 -21.23 -6.71
C LEU A 206 8.25 -20.30 -7.00
N HIS A 207 7.06 -20.75 -6.67
CA HIS A 207 5.82 -19.98 -6.89
C HIS A 207 5.63 -18.92 -5.79
N LYS A 208 6.39 -17.84 -5.88
CA LYS A 208 6.31 -16.70 -4.97
C LYS A 208 5.71 -15.48 -5.67
N GLU A 209 4.91 -14.70 -4.94
CA GLU A 209 4.32 -13.48 -5.47
C GLU A 209 5.15 -12.26 -5.03
N PHE A 210 5.47 -11.38 -5.99
CA PHE A 210 6.10 -10.09 -5.72
C PHE A 210 5.17 -8.96 -6.12
N VAL A 211 4.99 -8.01 -5.23
CA VAL A 211 4.15 -6.84 -5.46
C VAL A 211 4.90 -5.60 -4.99
N THR A 212 4.92 -4.58 -5.82
CA THR A 212 5.32 -3.24 -5.40
C THR A 212 4.08 -2.37 -5.24
N GLY A 213 4.15 -1.41 -4.35
CA GLY A 213 3.04 -0.49 -4.11
C GLY A 213 3.49 0.91 -3.75
N ASN A 214 2.60 1.85 -3.98
CA ASN A 214 2.77 3.28 -3.70
C ASN A 214 3.80 3.99 -4.57
N ASN A 215 4.27 3.37 -5.66
CA ASN A 215 5.05 4.05 -6.69
C ASN A 215 4.81 3.37 -8.05
N ASP A 216 3.90 3.92 -8.83
CA ASP A 216 3.49 3.33 -10.11
C ASP A 216 4.58 3.47 -11.21
N ALA A 217 5.66 4.24 -10.95
CA ALA A 217 6.85 4.25 -11.81
C ALA A 217 7.57 2.90 -11.85
N ASP A 218 7.31 2.01 -10.87
CA ASP A 218 7.85 0.65 -10.83
C ASP A 218 7.44 -0.16 -12.07
N GLY A 219 6.21 0.02 -12.55
CA GLY A 219 5.75 -0.62 -13.79
C GLY A 219 6.55 -0.17 -15.01
N VAL A 220 6.87 1.12 -15.10
CA VAL A 220 7.71 1.64 -16.19
C VAL A 220 9.15 1.10 -16.06
N TYR A 221 9.69 1.07 -14.85
CA TYR A 221 11.03 0.57 -14.61
C TYR A 221 11.13 -0.96 -14.86
N LEU A 222 10.08 -1.72 -14.55
CA LEU A 222 9.97 -3.12 -14.92
C LEU A 222 10.02 -3.30 -16.45
N LEU A 223 9.33 -2.44 -17.21
CA LEU A 223 9.43 -2.47 -18.68
C LEU A 223 10.86 -2.22 -19.15
N PHE A 224 11.60 -1.30 -18.51
CA PHE A 224 13.01 -1.05 -18.86
C PHE A 224 13.91 -2.24 -18.51
N TRP A 225 13.66 -2.87 -17.36
CA TRP A 225 14.33 -4.11 -16.96
C TRP A 225 14.08 -5.23 -17.99
N VAL A 226 12.82 -5.43 -18.41
CA VAL A 226 12.46 -6.43 -19.42
C VAL A 226 13.10 -6.12 -20.75
N ARG A 227 13.11 -4.87 -21.22
CA ARG A 227 13.79 -4.47 -22.47
C ARG A 227 15.28 -4.78 -22.45
N ARG A 228 15.93 -4.65 -21.30
CA ARG A 228 17.37 -4.89 -21.12
C ARG A 228 17.71 -6.38 -21.11
N HIS A 229 16.89 -7.20 -20.45
CA HIS A 229 17.21 -8.60 -20.20
C HIS A 229 16.45 -9.57 -21.13
N TYR A 230 15.25 -9.21 -21.57
CA TYR A 230 14.30 -10.05 -22.32
C TYR A 230 13.58 -9.24 -23.40
N PRO A 231 14.29 -8.64 -24.35
CA PRO A 231 13.71 -7.71 -25.34
C PRO A 231 12.55 -8.31 -26.14
N GLN A 232 12.53 -9.63 -26.35
CA GLN A 232 11.45 -10.34 -27.04
C GLN A 232 10.12 -10.32 -26.28
N LEU A 233 10.11 -10.01 -24.98
CA LEU A 233 8.92 -9.91 -24.14
C LEU A 233 8.45 -8.46 -23.93
N ALA A 234 9.20 -7.48 -24.42
CA ALA A 234 9.00 -6.07 -24.11
C ALA A 234 7.62 -5.55 -24.56
N ASP A 235 7.19 -5.87 -25.77
CA ASP A 235 5.90 -5.42 -26.30
C ASP A 235 4.74 -6.05 -25.54
N HIS A 236 4.84 -7.33 -25.20
CA HIS A 236 3.84 -8.01 -24.37
C HIS A 236 3.75 -7.36 -22.98
N MET A 237 4.90 -7.11 -22.34
CA MET A 237 4.95 -6.45 -21.03
C MET A 237 4.35 -5.04 -21.08
N ARG A 238 4.73 -4.23 -22.10
CA ARG A 238 4.17 -2.90 -22.29
C ARG A 238 2.64 -2.94 -22.41
N ALA A 239 2.11 -3.85 -23.22
CA ALA A 239 0.66 -3.98 -23.39
C ALA A 239 -0.05 -4.33 -22.07
N LYS A 240 0.52 -5.25 -21.28
CA LYS A 240 -0.02 -5.62 -19.95
C LYS A 240 0.00 -4.45 -18.96
N LEU A 241 1.09 -3.72 -18.89
CA LEU A 241 1.23 -2.57 -18.01
C LEU A 241 0.30 -1.42 -18.42
N ALA A 242 0.15 -1.14 -19.71
CA ALA A 242 -0.81 -0.14 -20.20
C ALA A 242 -2.26 -0.57 -19.93
N GLN A 243 -2.58 -1.86 -20.02
CA GLN A 243 -3.90 -2.39 -19.62
C GLN A 243 -4.16 -2.23 -18.13
N TRP A 244 -3.13 -2.37 -17.29
CA TRP A 244 -3.22 -2.12 -15.86
C TRP A 244 -3.48 -0.64 -15.55
N GLY A 245 -2.84 0.29 -16.28
CA GLY A 245 -3.11 1.73 -16.26
C GLY A 245 -2.55 2.49 -15.06
N GLY A 246 -1.70 1.86 -14.24
CA GLY A 246 -1.00 2.51 -13.12
C GLY A 246 -1.90 2.87 -11.94
N ASN A 247 -1.76 4.10 -11.45
CA ASN A 247 -2.40 4.54 -10.21
C ASN A 247 -3.93 4.48 -10.24
N SER A 248 -4.50 3.70 -9.34
CA SER A 248 -5.94 3.42 -9.26
C SER A 248 -6.68 4.16 -8.14
N SER A 249 -6.05 5.13 -7.49
CA SER A 249 -6.71 5.96 -6.45
C SER A 249 -7.97 6.63 -7.01
N GLY A 250 -9.09 6.51 -6.31
CA GLY A 250 -10.37 7.07 -6.74
C GLY A 250 -11.06 6.33 -7.90
N VAL A 251 -10.44 5.28 -8.44
CA VAL A 251 -10.99 4.48 -9.56
C VAL A 251 -11.27 3.05 -9.11
N ASN A 252 -10.23 2.26 -8.79
CA ASN A 252 -10.37 0.85 -8.38
C ASN A 252 -9.96 0.61 -6.93
N ILE A 253 -9.45 1.61 -6.23
CA ILE A 253 -9.05 1.53 -4.83
C ILE A 253 -9.78 2.63 -4.04
N ALA A 254 -10.35 2.24 -2.90
CA ALA A 254 -10.94 3.10 -1.90
C ALA A 254 -10.44 2.72 -0.52
N ASN A 255 -10.60 3.62 0.44
CA ASN A 255 -10.48 3.31 1.86
C ASN A 255 -11.69 3.87 2.62
N ILE A 256 -12.22 3.08 3.55
CA ILE A 256 -13.20 3.53 4.52
C ILE A 256 -12.53 3.47 5.88
N ASP A 257 -12.39 4.62 6.54
CA ASP A 257 -11.72 4.70 7.82
C ASP A 257 -12.60 4.20 8.98
N ASN A 258 -12.02 4.20 10.17
CA ASN A 258 -12.72 3.73 11.39
C ASN A 258 -13.98 4.55 11.75
N LEU A 259 -14.09 5.79 11.29
CA LEU A 259 -15.23 6.67 11.51
C LEU A 259 -16.28 6.60 10.40
N GLY A 260 -15.98 5.88 9.33
CA GLY A 260 -16.86 5.75 8.17
C GLY A 260 -16.59 6.77 7.05
N ASN A 261 -15.53 7.55 7.13
CA ASN A 261 -15.16 8.44 6.04
C ASN A 261 -14.61 7.64 4.87
N VAL A 262 -15.02 8.01 3.66
CA VAL A 262 -14.54 7.42 2.40
C VAL A 262 -13.40 8.26 1.86
N HIS A 263 -12.32 7.61 1.48
CA HIS A 263 -11.11 8.23 0.93
C HIS A 263 -10.78 7.64 -0.44
N PRO A 264 -10.12 8.40 -1.34
CA PRO A 264 -9.72 7.90 -2.67
C PRO A 264 -8.78 6.68 -2.63
N ASP A 265 -7.95 6.57 -1.59
CA ASP A 265 -7.15 5.40 -1.23
C ASP A 265 -6.75 5.45 0.25
N THR A 266 -5.96 4.48 0.69
CA THR A 266 -5.50 4.30 2.08
C THR A 266 -4.73 5.51 2.65
N PHE A 267 -4.16 6.37 1.82
CA PHE A 267 -3.25 7.44 2.26
C PHE A 267 -3.89 8.84 2.31
N TRP A 268 -5.13 8.98 1.84
CA TRP A 268 -5.87 10.24 1.83
C TRP A 268 -6.64 10.54 3.14
N TRP A 269 -6.13 10.10 4.29
CA TRP A 269 -6.77 10.29 5.60
C TRP A 269 -7.12 11.75 5.96
N HIS A 270 -6.47 12.71 5.35
CA HIS A 270 -6.71 14.14 5.51
C HIS A 270 -7.80 14.68 4.59
N TYR A 271 -8.37 13.86 3.71
CA TYR A 271 -9.36 14.24 2.73
C TYR A 271 -10.49 13.21 2.66
N SER A 272 -11.73 13.64 2.93
CA SER A 272 -12.91 12.77 2.93
C SER A 272 -13.85 13.14 1.77
N LEU A 273 -14.26 12.12 1.02
CA LEU A 273 -15.27 12.24 -0.05
C LEU A 273 -16.71 12.22 0.47
N GLY A 274 -16.89 11.82 1.73
CA GLY A 274 -18.18 11.67 2.38
C GLY A 274 -18.11 10.60 3.47
N ASN A 275 -19.23 10.33 4.15
CA ASN A 275 -19.27 9.37 5.26
C ASN A 275 -20.40 8.36 5.05
N VAL A 276 -20.08 7.05 5.21
CA VAL A 276 -21.03 5.94 4.99
C VAL A 276 -22.17 5.89 6.01
N LYS A 277 -22.09 6.62 7.14
CA LYS A 277 -23.19 6.80 8.07
C LYS A 277 -24.29 7.73 7.53
N GLN A 278 -23.95 8.57 6.54
CA GLN A 278 -24.82 9.61 5.97
C GLN A 278 -25.31 9.27 4.56
N ARG A 279 -24.43 8.66 3.73
CA ARG A 279 -24.70 8.30 2.34
C ARG A 279 -24.20 6.90 2.06
N SER A 280 -24.80 6.18 1.12
CA SER A 280 -24.30 4.87 0.69
C SER A 280 -22.90 4.99 0.05
N PHE A 281 -22.07 3.94 0.17
CA PHE A 281 -20.77 3.94 -0.51
C PHE A 281 -20.88 4.16 -2.02
N PRO A 282 -21.82 3.51 -2.77
CA PRO A 282 -21.99 3.76 -4.19
C PRO A 282 -22.27 5.22 -4.55
N ASP A 283 -23.10 5.90 -3.75
CA ASP A 283 -23.45 7.31 -3.98
C ASP A 283 -22.25 8.24 -3.77
N ILE A 284 -21.46 7.97 -2.71
CA ILE A 284 -20.21 8.72 -2.45
C ILE A 284 -19.21 8.46 -3.57
N TRP A 285 -19.04 7.20 -3.97
CA TRP A 285 -18.01 6.81 -4.93
C TRP A 285 -18.29 7.27 -6.37
N ARG A 286 -19.55 7.37 -6.75
CA ARG A 286 -19.97 7.88 -8.08
C ARG A 286 -20.00 9.39 -8.17
N ASP A 287 -20.03 10.07 -7.04
CA ASP A 287 -20.13 11.53 -6.97
C ASP A 287 -18.82 12.18 -7.46
N THR A 288 -18.91 12.88 -8.59
CA THR A 288 -17.82 13.62 -9.20
C THR A 288 -17.99 15.14 -9.06
N THR A 289 -18.88 15.60 -8.19
CA THR A 289 -18.98 17.03 -7.84
C THR A 289 -17.76 17.47 -7.01
N ASP A 290 -17.14 16.53 -6.30
CA ASP A 290 -15.86 16.75 -5.64
C ASP A 290 -14.73 16.87 -6.69
N PRO A 291 -13.96 17.98 -6.69
CA PRO A 291 -12.95 18.25 -7.72
C PRO A 291 -11.78 17.27 -7.70
N LEU A 292 -11.40 16.72 -6.52
CA LEU A 292 -10.37 15.70 -6.45
C LEU A 292 -10.86 14.41 -7.10
N MET A 293 -12.10 13.99 -6.78
CA MET A 293 -12.67 12.77 -7.34
C MET A 293 -12.90 12.88 -8.84
N ALA A 294 -13.39 14.04 -9.31
CA ALA A 294 -13.51 14.31 -10.75
C ALA A 294 -12.16 14.15 -11.47
N GLY A 295 -11.11 14.76 -10.94
CA GLY A 295 -9.79 14.68 -11.55
C GLY A 295 -9.16 13.29 -11.45
N LEU A 296 -9.36 12.53 -10.36
CA LEU A 296 -8.87 11.15 -10.24
C LEU A 296 -9.53 10.19 -11.24
N LYS A 297 -10.82 10.43 -11.57
CA LYS A 297 -11.58 9.64 -12.55
C LYS A 297 -11.41 10.11 -13.99
N ALA A 298 -10.82 11.26 -14.22
CA ALA A 298 -10.53 11.73 -15.57
C ALA A 298 -9.56 10.77 -16.28
N SER A 299 -9.79 10.52 -17.57
CA SER A 299 -8.93 9.67 -18.40
C SER A 299 -8.66 10.36 -19.74
N PRO A 300 -7.41 10.79 -19.99
CA PRO A 300 -6.29 10.83 -19.06
C PRO A 300 -6.46 11.86 -17.94
N ARG A 301 -5.77 11.64 -16.79
CA ARG A 301 -5.66 12.66 -15.74
C ARG A 301 -4.82 13.84 -16.23
N SER A 302 -5.20 15.05 -15.87
CA SER A 302 -4.43 16.26 -16.19
C SER A 302 -3.34 16.51 -15.14
N ILE A 303 -2.17 15.94 -15.34
CA ILE A 303 -1.02 16.09 -14.43
C ILE A 303 -0.04 17.12 -15.00
N LYS A 304 0.53 17.94 -14.13
CA LYS A 304 1.49 18.99 -14.46
C LYS A 304 2.94 18.49 -14.43
N GLY A 305 3.84 19.35 -14.88
CA GLY A 305 5.29 19.09 -14.86
C GLY A 305 5.67 17.87 -15.71
N ARG A 306 6.79 17.26 -15.37
CA ARG A 306 7.36 16.14 -16.11
C ARG A 306 6.43 14.93 -16.26
N CYS A 307 5.49 14.75 -15.34
CA CYS A 307 4.51 13.66 -15.42
C CYS A 307 3.53 13.88 -16.58
N GLY A 308 3.14 15.13 -16.88
CA GLY A 308 2.22 15.47 -17.97
C GLY A 308 2.84 15.29 -19.36
N GLU A 309 4.17 15.33 -19.48
CA GLU A 309 4.94 15.18 -20.72
C GLU A 309 5.53 13.76 -20.90
N CYS A 310 5.32 12.87 -19.92
CA CYS A 310 5.95 11.56 -19.83
C CYS A 310 5.42 10.58 -20.89
N ASN A 311 6.31 9.96 -21.67
CA ASN A 311 5.98 8.95 -22.69
C ASN A 311 5.39 7.64 -22.11
N TYR A 312 5.38 7.48 -20.81
CA TYR A 312 4.87 6.30 -20.10
C TYR A 312 3.70 6.64 -19.18
N PHE A 313 3.00 7.73 -19.46
CA PHE A 313 1.86 8.14 -18.65
C PHE A 313 0.75 7.08 -18.63
N ASP A 314 0.54 6.38 -19.74
CA ASP A 314 -0.43 5.29 -19.91
C ASP A 314 -0.14 4.06 -19.01
N ILE A 315 1.12 3.89 -18.59
CA ILE A 315 1.55 2.81 -17.67
C ILE A 315 1.47 3.27 -16.22
N CYS A 316 1.89 4.51 -15.93
CA CYS A 316 2.05 5.01 -14.56
C CYS A 316 0.79 5.74 -14.04
N GLY A 317 -0.01 6.37 -14.90
CA GLY A 317 -1.19 7.15 -14.53
C GLY A 317 -0.89 8.38 -13.66
N GLY A 318 0.36 8.87 -13.71
CA GLY A 318 0.81 10.03 -12.92
C GLY A 318 1.24 9.69 -11.50
N ASN A 319 1.37 8.40 -11.14
CA ASN A 319 1.81 7.94 -9.83
C ASN A 319 0.90 8.37 -8.66
N THR A 320 1.37 8.28 -7.42
CA THR A 320 0.61 8.52 -6.20
C THR A 320 0.36 10.01 -5.95
N ARG A 321 -0.88 10.46 -6.12
CA ARG A 321 -1.25 11.88 -6.04
C ARG A 321 -1.16 12.49 -4.64
N VAL A 322 -1.27 11.66 -3.60
CA VAL A 322 -1.18 12.14 -2.22
C VAL A 322 0.20 12.73 -1.90
N ARG A 323 1.30 12.20 -2.46
CA ARG A 323 2.64 12.78 -2.25
C ARG A 323 2.76 14.17 -2.85
N ALA A 324 2.29 14.34 -4.07
CA ALA A 324 2.24 15.66 -4.72
C ALA A 324 1.41 16.65 -3.88
N HIS A 325 0.20 16.26 -3.47
CA HIS A 325 -0.67 17.09 -2.64
C HIS A 325 -0.04 17.47 -1.30
N GLN A 326 0.52 16.52 -0.58
CA GLN A 326 1.13 16.78 0.73
C GLN A 326 2.41 17.64 0.66
N LEU A 327 3.08 17.66 -0.47
CA LEU A 327 4.29 18.44 -0.66
C LEU A 327 4.00 19.87 -1.15
N THR A 328 3.01 20.01 -2.06
CA THR A 328 2.77 21.26 -2.81
C THR A 328 1.41 21.91 -2.54
N GLY A 329 0.46 21.17 -1.95
CA GLY A 329 -0.95 21.56 -1.88
C GLY A 329 -1.74 21.29 -3.19
N ASP A 330 -1.06 20.87 -4.26
CA ASP A 330 -1.67 20.57 -5.56
C ASP A 330 -1.57 19.06 -5.87
N PRO A 331 -2.69 18.31 -5.91
CA PRO A 331 -2.67 16.88 -6.24
C PRO A 331 -2.26 16.60 -7.69
N TRP A 332 -2.26 17.62 -8.54
CA TRP A 332 -1.95 17.52 -9.96
C TRP A 332 -0.50 17.91 -10.29
N ALA A 333 0.32 18.24 -9.31
CA ALA A 333 1.75 18.43 -9.50
C ALA A 333 2.44 17.08 -9.84
N GLU A 334 3.67 17.13 -10.34
CA GLU A 334 4.48 15.93 -10.56
C GLU A 334 4.73 15.16 -9.25
N ASP A 335 4.93 13.83 -9.33
CA ASP A 335 5.25 13.04 -8.14
C ASP A 335 6.75 13.19 -7.80
N PRO A 336 7.09 13.65 -6.58
CA PRO A 336 8.47 13.86 -6.17
C PRO A 336 9.28 12.55 -6.03
N ALA A 337 8.61 11.40 -5.90
CA ALA A 337 9.26 10.10 -5.72
C ALA A 337 9.45 9.33 -7.04
N CYS A 338 9.15 9.94 -8.19
CA CYS A 338 9.46 9.32 -9.47
C CYS A 338 10.98 9.28 -9.68
N TYR A 339 11.54 8.08 -9.77
CA TYR A 339 12.99 7.84 -9.86
C TYR A 339 13.51 7.62 -11.29
N LEU A 340 12.65 7.74 -12.30
CA LEU A 340 13.02 7.69 -13.71
C LEU A 340 13.69 9.00 -14.12
N THR A 341 14.65 8.94 -15.03
CA THR A 341 15.30 10.15 -15.56
C THR A 341 14.43 10.82 -16.63
N ASP A 342 14.67 12.11 -16.90
CA ASP A 342 13.93 12.83 -17.94
C ASP A 342 14.20 12.25 -19.32
N GLU A 343 15.44 11.84 -19.58
CA GLU A 343 15.83 11.15 -20.80
C GLU A 343 15.06 9.83 -20.98
N GLU A 344 14.97 9.00 -19.92
CA GLU A 344 14.24 7.73 -19.95
C GLU A 344 12.77 7.89 -20.29
N ILE A 345 12.14 8.95 -19.82
CA ILE A 345 10.70 9.20 -20.01
C ILE A 345 10.39 10.13 -21.19
N GLY A 346 11.40 10.57 -21.93
CA GLY A 346 11.27 11.41 -23.13
C GLY A 346 10.84 12.85 -22.83
N VAL A 347 11.18 13.38 -21.65
CA VAL A 347 10.91 14.76 -21.26
C VAL A 347 12.12 15.62 -21.57
N SER A 348 11.92 16.67 -22.38
CA SER A 348 12.98 17.59 -22.80
C SER A 348 13.05 18.86 -21.96
N GLY A 349 12.28 18.93 -20.86
CA GLY A 349 12.20 20.11 -20.03
C GLY A 349 13.48 20.39 -19.22
N THR A 350 13.80 21.68 -19.13
CA THR A 350 14.92 22.20 -18.31
C THR A 350 14.47 22.51 -16.88
N GLY A 351 13.25 22.07 -16.49
CA GLY A 351 12.68 22.36 -15.18
C GLY A 351 13.37 21.62 -14.04
N GLU A 352 13.59 22.33 -12.91
CA GLU A 352 14.09 21.69 -11.70
C GLU A 352 13.03 20.74 -11.16
N ARG A 353 13.39 19.46 -10.90
CA ARG A 353 12.52 18.46 -10.33
C ARG A 353 11.98 18.91 -8.96
N LEU A 354 10.74 18.56 -8.68
CA LEU A 354 10.14 18.78 -7.38
C LEU A 354 10.93 18.03 -6.29
N LYS A 355 11.54 18.79 -5.37
CA LYS A 355 12.36 18.25 -4.29
C LYS A 355 11.53 17.97 -3.05
N VAL A 356 11.80 16.84 -2.40
CA VAL A 356 11.20 16.51 -1.10
C VAL A 356 11.76 17.46 -0.04
N THR A 357 10.91 18.35 0.45
CA THR A 357 11.24 19.28 1.55
C THR A 357 10.84 18.68 2.90
N PRO A 358 11.48 19.11 4.02
CA PRO A 358 11.03 18.73 5.35
C PRO A 358 9.55 19.01 5.58
N TYR A 359 8.90 18.18 6.39
CA TYR A 359 7.54 18.47 6.84
C TYR A 359 7.48 19.80 7.58
N SER A 360 6.53 20.64 7.21
CA SER A 360 6.20 21.88 7.93
C SER A 360 4.69 21.89 8.18
N ARG A 361 4.27 22.19 9.41
CA ARG A 361 2.83 22.34 9.74
C ARG A 361 2.15 23.46 8.95
N ARG A 362 2.91 24.36 8.33
CA ARG A 362 2.38 25.46 7.50
C ARG A 362 2.01 25.05 6.07
N THR A 363 2.44 23.85 5.62
CA THR A 363 2.22 23.37 4.24
C THR A 363 0.89 22.66 4.07
N VAL A 364 0.17 22.34 5.14
CA VAL A 364 -1.19 21.80 5.02
C VAL A 364 -2.13 23.00 4.85
N ALA A 365 -2.40 23.35 3.60
CA ALA A 365 -3.48 24.29 3.28
C ALA A 365 -4.79 23.79 3.90
N LYS A 366 -5.53 24.73 4.48
CA LYS A 366 -6.85 24.53 5.08
C LYS A 366 -7.85 24.04 4.05
#